data_823f6b106133be4ed195bbe11c0e474d
#
_entry.id   823f6b106133be4ed195bbe11c0e474d
#
_cell.length_a   1.000
_cell.length_b   1.000
_cell.length_c   1.000
_cell.angle_alpha   90.00
_cell.angle_beta   90.00
_cell.angle_gamma   90.00
#
_symmetry.space_group_name_H-M   'P 1'
#
loop_
_entity.id
_entity.type
_entity.pdbx_description
1 polymer ?
#
loop_
_entity_poly.entity_id
_entity_poly.type
_entity_poly.pdbx_seq_one_letter_code
_entity_poly.pdbx_strand_id
1 'polypeptide(L)'
;LVPVMLDCVNKGMLSLERFVDLTSHGPNRIFGLAGKGRIAEGYDADFTIVDMKAKRTITNDWIESRCKWTPHDGRQVTGWPIGTYVRGRRVMWNDEIIGQAHGQPIRFVEAL
;
A
#
# COMPACT_ATOMS: atom_id res chain seq x y z
N LEU A 1 -5.96 -4.60 -2.71
CA LEU A 1 -5.81 -3.50 -3.67
C LEU A 1 -4.45 -3.56 -4.38
N VAL A 2 -3.31 -3.44 -3.66
CA VAL A 2 -1.97 -3.27 -4.25
C VAL A 2 -1.61 -4.34 -5.29
N PRO A 3 -1.67 -5.65 -5.02
CA PRO A 3 -1.28 -6.65 -6.01
C PRO A 3 -2.09 -6.60 -7.30
N VAL A 4 -3.40 -6.37 -7.19
CA VAL A 4 -4.28 -6.27 -8.38
C VAL A 4 -3.94 -5.04 -9.22
N MET A 5 -3.65 -3.90 -8.59
CA MET A 5 -3.30 -2.67 -9.30
C MET A 5 -1.91 -2.73 -9.92
N LEU A 6 -0.93 -3.35 -9.25
CA LEU A 6 0.39 -3.60 -9.83
C LEU A 6 0.32 -4.53 -11.06
N ASP A 7 -0.55 -5.53 -11.02
CA ASP A 7 -0.83 -6.38 -12.17
C ASP A 7 -1.41 -5.58 -13.34
N CYS A 8 -2.31 -4.65 -13.08
CA CYS A 8 -2.82 -3.72 -14.09
C CYS A 8 -1.72 -2.83 -14.69
N VAL A 9 -0.79 -2.35 -13.86
CA VAL A 9 0.39 -1.60 -14.34
C VAL A 9 1.23 -2.48 -15.26
N ASN A 10 1.54 -3.71 -14.86
CA ASN A 10 2.32 -4.66 -15.67
C ASN A 10 1.64 -5.02 -16.99
N LYS A 11 0.31 -4.99 -17.04
CA LYS A 11 -0.48 -5.23 -18.26
C LYS A 11 -0.66 -3.98 -19.14
N GLY A 12 -0.09 -2.85 -18.75
CA GLY A 12 -0.18 -1.60 -19.50
C GLY A 12 -1.56 -0.91 -19.43
N MET A 13 -2.43 -1.33 -18.51
CA MET A 13 -3.75 -0.72 -18.31
C MET A 13 -3.72 0.57 -17.49
N LEU A 14 -2.61 0.80 -16.78
CA LEU A 14 -2.42 1.89 -15.86
C LEU A 14 -0.92 2.22 -15.78
N SER A 15 -0.54 3.50 -15.76
CA SER A 15 0.86 3.84 -15.49
C SER A 15 1.18 3.72 -13.99
N LEU A 16 2.46 3.48 -13.67
CA LEU A 16 2.90 3.43 -12.28
C LEU A 16 2.67 4.76 -11.56
N GLU A 17 2.95 5.88 -12.22
CA GLU A 17 2.72 7.23 -11.71
C GLU A 17 1.25 7.45 -11.39
N ARG A 18 0.36 7.00 -12.26
CA ARG A 18 -1.09 7.12 -12.02
C ARG A 18 -1.54 6.24 -10.86
N PHE A 19 -0.99 5.05 -10.72
CA PHE A 19 -1.26 4.19 -9.55
C PHE A 19 -0.83 4.87 -8.25
N VAL A 20 0.37 5.44 -8.22
CA VAL A 20 0.88 6.17 -7.04
C VAL A 20 0.00 7.38 -6.73
N ASP A 21 -0.39 8.15 -7.73
CA ASP A 21 -1.31 9.29 -7.53
C ASP A 21 -2.65 8.84 -6.94
N LEU A 22 -3.24 7.77 -7.47
CA LEU A 22 -4.54 7.26 -7.01
C LEU A 22 -4.51 6.73 -5.57
N THR A 23 -3.38 6.24 -5.10
CA THR A 23 -3.26 5.58 -3.78
C THR A 23 -2.55 6.40 -2.70
N SER A 24 -1.85 7.47 -3.08
CA SER A 24 -1.01 8.25 -2.16
C SER A 24 -1.31 9.75 -2.26
N HIS A 25 -0.84 10.41 -3.30
CA HIS A 25 -0.95 11.87 -3.40
C HIS A 25 -2.38 12.35 -3.69
N GLY A 26 -3.12 11.64 -4.50
CA GLY A 26 -4.51 11.97 -4.83
C GLY A 26 -5.42 11.99 -3.59
N PRO A 27 -5.48 10.92 -2.79
CA PRO A 27 -6.23 10.92 -1.52
C PRO A 27 -5.77 12.02 -0.56
N ASN A 28 -4.46 12.26 -0.45
CA ASN A 28 -3.93 13.35 0.37
C ASN A 28 -4.51 14.71 -0.06
N ARG A 29 -4.48 15.00 -1.36
CA ARG A 29 -4.98 16.25 -1.93
C ARG A 29 -6.49 16.41 -1.75
N ILE A 30 -7.25 15.33 -1.91
CA ILE A 30 -8.72 15.34 -1.81
C ILE A 30 -9.17 15.55 -0.38
N PHE A 31 -8.54 14.86 0.57
CA PHE A 31 -8.95 14.86 1.97
C PHE A 31 -8.15 15.84 2.85
N GLY A 32 -7.19 16.57 2.28
CA GLY A 32 -6.38 17.53 3.05
C GLY A 32 -5.56 16.88 4.17
N LEU A 33 -4.91 15.75 3.90
CA LEU A 33 -4.13 15.03 4.91
C LEU A 33 -2.79 15.72 5.16
N ALA A 34 -2.46 15.97 6.43
CA ALA A 34 -1.22 16.61 6.82
C ALA A 34 -0.06 15.60 6.86
N GLY A 35 1.05 15.92 6.17
CA GLY A 35 2.30 15.15 6.22
C GLY A 35 2.24 13.75 5.61
N LYS A 36 1.30 13.49 4.72
CA LYS A 36 1.07 12.19 4.08
C LYS A 36 1.12 12.27 2.55
N GLY A 37 1.26 11.12 1.89
CA GLY A 37 1.10 10.98 0.44
C GLY A 37 2.30 11.39 -0.41
N ARG A 38 3.43 11.72 0.19
CA ARG A 38 4.68 12.08 -0.51
C ARG A 38 5.90 11.52 0.20
N ILE A 39 6.92 11.21 -0.57
CA ILE A 39 8.28 10.96 -0.09
C ILE A 39 9.01 12.31 -0.13
N ALA A 40 8.96 13.04 0.99
CA ALA A 40 9.55 14.37 1.11
C ALA A 40 9.98 14.63 2.55
N GLU A 41 10.95 15.52 2.72
CA GLU A 41 11.39 15.95 4.05
C GLU A 41 10.23 16.60 4.82
N GLY A 42 10.09 16.25 6.09
CA GLY A 42 8.99 16.73 6.96
C GLY A 42 7.69 15.91 6.86
N TYR A 43 7.63 14.95 5.93
CA TYR A 43 6.49 14.03 5.82
C TYR A 43 6.71 12.76 6.65
N ASP A 44 5.63 12.10 7.03
CA ASP A 44 5.70 10.80 7.69
C ASP A 44 6.35 9.77 6.76
N ALA A 45 7.26 8.97 7.32
CA ALA A 45 7.95 7.91 6.58
C ALA A 45 7.03 6.67 6.45
N ASP A 46 5.99 6.81 5.64
CA ASP A 46 5.05 5.75 5.31
C ASP A 46 5.37 5.25 3.90
N PHE A 47 5.83 4.00 3.79
CA PHE A 47 6.28 3.44 2.51
C PHE A 47 5.70 2.05 2.28
N THR A 48 5.36 1.78 1.03
CA THR A 48 5.16 0.43 0.53
C THR A 48 6.26 0.12 -0.47
N ILE A 49 7.04 -0.93 -0.20
CA ILE A 49 8.07 -1.43 -1.11
C ILE A 49 7.46 -2.57 -1.92
N VAL A 50 7.62 -2.50 -3.24
CA VAL A 50 7.03 -3.48 -4.15
C VAL A 50 8.08 -4.11 -5.05
N ASP A 51 7.90 -5.39 -5.35
CA ASP A 51 8.61 -6.09 -6.41
C ASP A 51 7.69 -6.14 -7.64
N MET A 52 8.04 -5.36 -8.67
CA MET A 52 7.25 -5.25 -9.89
C MET A 52 7.26 -6.51 -10.75
N LYS A 53 8.20 -7.44 -10.53
CA LYS A 53 8.36 -8.65 -11.32
C LYS A 53 7.87 -9.91 -10.63
N ALA A 54 7.61 -9.86 -9.33
CA ALA A 54 7.16 -11.02 -8.58
C ALA A 54 5.82 -11.54 -9.10
N LYS A 55 5.76 -12.83 -9.39
CA LYS A 55 4.53 -13.52 -9.78
C LYS A 55 4.00 -14.30 -8.60
N ARG A 56 2.79 -14.01 -8.19
CA ARG A 56 2.13 -14.61 -7.02
C ARG A 56 0.67 -14.91 -7.32
N THR A 57 0.09 -15.78 -6.52
CA THR A 57 -1.35 -16.03 -6.50
C THR A 57 -1.94 -15.44 -5.24
N ILE A 58 -2.98 -14.64 -5.39
CA ILE A 58 -3.74 -14.13 -4.24
C ILE A 58 -4.57 -15.28 -3.68
N THR A 59 -4.52 -15.49 -2.37
CA THR A 59 -5.29 -16.54 -1.70
C THR A 59 -6.02 -15.98 -0.48
N ASN A 60 -7.10 -16.64 -0.09
CA ASN A 60 -7.80 -16.29 1.15
C ASN A 60 -6.87 -16.41 2.37
N ASP A 61 -5.96 -17.38 2.38
CA ASP A 61 -5.01 -17.57 3.49
C ASP A 61 -4.03 -16.41 3.68
N TRP A 62 -3.73 -15.68 2.61
CA TRP A 62 -2.87 -14.49 2.68
C TRP A 62 -3.55 -13.29 3.33
N ILE A 63 -4.89 -13.28 3.40
CA ILE A 63 -5.66 -12.12 3.88
C ILE A 63 -5.55 -11.98 5.40
N GLU A 64 -5.07 -10.82 5.87
CA GLU A 64 -4.91 -10.51 7.28
C GLU A 64 -6.19 -9.95 7.93
N SER A 65 -7.17 -9.52 7.13
CA SER A 65 -8.45 -9.07 7.67
C SER A 65 -9.21 -10.20 8.37
N ARG A 66 -10.05 -9.84 9.35
CA ARG A 66 -10.82 -10.82 10.15
C ARG A 66 -11.75 -11.71 9.32
N CYS A 67 -12.20 -11.22 8.15
CA CYS A 67 -13.09 -12.00 7.29
C CYS A 67 -12.39 -13.17 6.59
N LYS A 68 -11.04 -13.14 6.49
CA LYS A 68 -10.23 -14.18 5.83
C LYS A 68 -10.73 -14.56 4.43
N TRP A 69 -11.23 -13.57 3.69
CA TRP A 69 -11.83 -13.74 2.37
C TRP A 69 -11.47 -12.60 1.44
N THR A 70 -11.28 -12.91 0.17
CA THR A 70 -11.09 -11.93 -0.91
C THR A 70 -11.79 -12.39 -2.18
N PRO A 71 -12.43 -11.46 -2.94
CA PRO A 71 -13.01 -11.77 -4.25
C PRO A 71 -11.95 -12.13 -5.30
N HIS A 72 -10.68 -11.96 -4.97
CA HIS A 72 -9.55 -12.24 -5.87
C HIS A 72 -8.85 -13.57 -5.58
N ASP A 73 -9.44 -14.43 -4.74
CA ASP A 73 -8.87 -15.75 -4.43
C ASP A 73 -8.59 -16.55 -5.70
N GLY A 74 -7.38 -17.13 -5.79
CA GLY A 74 -6.91 -17.87 -6.96
C GLY A 74 -6.40 -17.00 -8.13
N ARG A 75 -6.46 -15.67 -8.04
CA ARG A 75 -5.97 -14.78 -9.10
C ARG A 75 -4.46 -14.72 -9.11
N GLN A 76 -3.88 -15.04 -10.28
CA GLN A 76 -2.46 -14.84 -10.52
C GLN A 76 -2.19 -13.38 -10.89
N VAL A 77 -1.16 -12.79 -10.29
CA VAL A 77 -0.78 -11.40 -10.50
C VAL A 77 0.72 -11.26 -10.68
N THR A 78 1.14 -10.21 -11.36
CA THR A 78 2.53 -9.79 -11.47
C THR A 78 2.69 -8.43 -10.80
N GLY A 79 3.57 -8.36 -9.80
CA GLY A 79 3.75 -7.24 -8.90
C GLY A 79 3.22 -7.57 -7.50
N TRP A 80 4.08 -7.41 -6.48
CA TRP A 80 3.76 -7.81 -5.10
C TRP A 80 4.36 -6.85 -4.09
N PRO A 81 3.61 -6.45 -3.05
CA PRO A 81 4.17 -5.66 -1.95
C PRO A 81 5.06 -6.56 -1.09
N ILE A 82 6.32 -6.18 -0.89
CA ILE A 82 7.29 -6.94 -0.12
C ILE A 82 7.63 -6.30 1.22
N GLY A 83 7.32 -5.03 1.41
CA GLY A 83 7.59 -4.33 2.65
C GLY A 83 6.64 -3.18 2.89
N THR A 84 6.30 -2.94 4.15
CA THR A 84 5.50 -1.79 4.58
C THR A 84 6.16 -1.14 5.78
N TYR A 85 6.31 0.18 5.70
CA TYR A 85 6.79 1.03 6.78
C TYR A 85 5.70 2.01 7.17
N VAL A 86 5.49 2.17 8.46
CA VAL A 86 4.59 3.17 9.02
C VAL A 86 5.39 4.02 10.00
N ARG A 87 5.46 5.33 9.73
CA ARG A 87 6.22 6.30 10.53
C ARG A 87 7.65 5.86 10.80
N GLY A 88 8.32 5.33 9.76
CA GLY A 88 9.69 4.87 9.80
C GLY A 88 9.91 3.48 10.41
N ARG A 89 8.87 2.81 10.90
CA ARG A 89 8.98 1.45 11.45
C ARG A 89 8.48 0.44 10.45
N ARG A 90 9.26 -0.61 10.23
CA ARG A 90 8.86 -1.73 9.39
C ARG A 90 7.78 -2.54 10.10
N VAL A 91 6.60 -2.65 9.47
CA VAL A 91 5.43 -3.34 10.03
C VAL A 91 5.07 -4.60 9.25
N MET A 92 5.59 -4.76 8.05
CA MET A 92 5.43 -5.97 7.24
C MET A 92 6.70 -6.18 6.41
N TRP A 93 7.11 -7.42 6.26
CA TRP A 93 8.19 -7.82 5.37
C TRP A 93 8.00 -9.25 4.88
N ASN A 94 8.04 -9.44 3.55
CA ASN A 94 7.84 -10.75 2.90
C ASN A 94 6.62 -11.51 3.43
N ASP A 95 5.47 -10.85 3.42
CA ASP A 95 4.17 -11.36 3.89
C ASP A 95 4.06 -11.60 5.40
N GLU A 96 5.07 -11.27 6.19
CA GLU A 96 5.03 -11.39 7.64
C GLU A 96 4.72 -10.04 8.31
N ILE A 97 3.73 -10.01 9.18
CA ILE A 97 3.44 -8.85 10.03
C ILE A 97 4.45 -8.80 11.17
N ILE A 98 5.05 -7.63 11.39
CA ILE A 98 6.16 -7.43 12.32
C ILE A 98 5.74 -6.48 13.45
N GLY A 99 6.03 -6.90 14.69
CA GLY A 99 5.89 -6.05 15.87
C GLY A 99 4.45 -5.77 16.26
N GLN A 100 4.27 -4.75 17.09
CA GLN A 100 2.97 -4.31 17.58
C GLN A 100 2.46 -3.11 16.79
N ALA A 101 1.14 -2.95 16.75
CA ALA A 101 0.50 -1.80 16.13
C ALA A 101 0.95 -0.50 16.82
N HIS A 102 1.40 0.49 16.03
CA HIS A 102 1.84 1.80 16.51
C HIS A 102 1.29 2.95 15.65
N GLY A 103 0.27 2.67 14.84
CA GLY A 103 -0.40 3.68 14.02
C GLY A 103 -0.92 4.84 14.86
N GLN A 104 -0.97 6.01 14.27
CA GLN A 104 -1.52 7.22 14.88
C GLN A 104 -2.67 7.74 14.03
N PRO A 105 -3.66 8.41 14.63
CA PRO A 105 -4.72 9.07 13.87
C PRO A 105 -4.13 10.06 12.84
N ILE A 106 -4.75 10.11 11.67
CA ILE A 106 -4.38 11.07 10.63
C ILE A 106 -4.80 12.47 11.07
N ARG A 107 -3.94 13.46 10.78
CA ARG A 107 -4.28 14.88 10.96
C ARG A 107 -4.69 15.48 9.61
N PHE A 108 -5.64 16.39 9.67
CA PHE A 108 -6.10 17.14 8.51
C PHE A 108 -5.55 18.55 8.55
N VAL A 109 -5.30 19.15 7.38
CA VAL A 109 -4.70 20.50 7.29
C VAL A 109 -5.56 21.54 7.99
N GLU A 110 -6.88 21.44 7.88
CA GLU A 110 -7.81 22.38 8.53
C GLU A 110 -7.88 22.24 10.07
N ALA A 111 -7.35 21.15 10.61
CA ALA A 111 -7.32 20.88 12.05
C ALA A 111 -5.98 21.22 12.72
N LEU A 112 -5.06 21.79 11.95
CA LEU A 112 -3.71 22.17 12.41
C LEU A 112 -3.66 23.56 13.08
#